data_0964e269ddd3d82e639a3e90cc6551ed
#
_entry.id   0964e269ddd3d82e639a3e90cc6551ed
#
_cell.length_a   1.000
_cell.length_b   1.000
_cell.length_c   1.000
_cell.angle_alpha   90.00
_cell.angle_beta   90.00
_cell.angle_gamma   90.00
#
_symmetry.space_group_name_H-M   'P 1'
#
loop_
_entity.id
_entity.type
_entity.pdbx_description
1 polymer ?
#
loop_
_entity_poly.entity_id
_entity_poly.type
_entity_poly.pdbx_seq_one_letter_code
_entity_poly.pdbx_strand_id
1 'polypeptide(L)'
;DIGNYVIAKPGVYAVKILINKTKKKLSGIANLGYRPTFNQNKILLEVNIFNFKKNLYNKKLTVEFLKFIRGEKKFNGIDELKKQIKKDVKIAKKLK
;
A
#
# COMPACT_ATOMS: atom_id res chain seq x y z
N ASP A 1 8.97 2.60 10.03
CA ASP A 1 9.63 1.33 9.86
C ASP A 1 8.80 0.20 10.45
N ILE A 2 8.37 -0.69 9.59
CA ILE A 2 7.53 -1.83 9.99
C ILE A 2 8.38 -3.04 10.39
N GLY A 3 9.64 -3.00 10.13
CA GLY A 3 10.51 -4.16 10.27
C GLY A 3 10.76 -4.61 11.70
N ASN A 4 10.59 -3.75 12.67
CA ASN A 4 10.92 -4.06 14.03
C ASN A 4 9.76 -4.63 14.85
N TYR A 5 8.61 -4.78 14.25
CA TYR A 5 7.41 -5.05 15.01
C TYR A 5 6.66 -6.24 14.47
N VAL A 6 5.39 -6.09 14.34
CA VAL A 6 4.55 -7.16 13.84
C VAL A 6 4.80 -7.34 12.35
N ILE A 7 5.07 -8.56 11.95
CA ILE A 7 5.17 -8.88 10.53
C ILE A 7 3.76 -8.91 9.98
N ALA A 8 3.43 -7.93 9.16
CA ALA A 8 2.11 -7.86 8.53
C ALA A 8 1.99 -8.93 7.45
N LYS A 9 0.80 -9.45 7.25
CA LYS A 9 0.55 -10.38 6.15
C LYS A 9 0.82 -9.71 4.82
N PRO A 10 1.38 -10.43 3.83
CA PRO A 10 1.43 -9.90 2.48
C PRO A 10 0.02 -9.65 1.96
N GLY A 11 -0.16 -8.59 1.24
CA GLY A 11 -1.46 -8.27 0.66
C GLY A 11 -1.69 -6.79 0.50
N VAL A 12 -2.94 -6.44 0.27
CA VAL A 12 -3.38 -5.09 0.01
C VAL A 12 -4.11 -4.54 1.22
N TYR A 13 -3.74 -3.32 1.60
CA TYR A 13 -4.27 -2.65 2.78
C TYR A 13 -4.82 -1.29 2.43
N ALA A 14 -5.90 -0.90 3.12
CA ALA A 14 -6.31 0.50 3.15
C ALA A 14 -5.40 1.23 4.11
N VAL A 15 -4.90 2.39 3.70
CA VAL A 15 -3.91 3.12 4.50
C VAL A 15 -4.22 4.61 4.54
N LYS A 16 -3.66 5.27 5.56
CA LYS A 16 -3.56 6.72 5.62
C LYS A 16 -2.09 7.10 5.50
N ILE A 17 -1.83 8.17 4.78
CA ILE A 17 -0.46 8.60 4.52
C ILE A 17 -0.29 10.04 5.03
N LEU A 18 0.78 10.24 5.80
CA LEU A 18 1.20 11.58 6.21
C LEU A 18 2.48 11.92 5.48
N ILE A 19 2.53 13.09 4.87
CA ILE A 19 3.70 13.54 4.14
C ILE A 19 4.49 14.49 5.02
N ASN A 20 5.75 14.15 5.26
CA ASN A 20 6.62 14.91 6.17
C ASN A 20 5.99 15.02 7.56
N LYS A 21 6.01 16.23 8.12
CA LYS A 21 5.43 16.48 9.44
C LYS A 21 4.06 17.13 9.38
N THR A 22 3.39 17.05 8.23
CA THR A 22 2.07 17.65 8.11
C THR A 22 1.06 16.85 8.90
N LYS A 23 0.01 17.52 9.35
CA LYS A 23 -1.08 16.86 10.06
C LYS A 23 -2.15 16.34 9.11
N LYS A 24 -2.02 16.66 7.84
CA LYS A 24 -3.00 16.25 6.84
C LYS A 24 -2.79 14.80 6.46
N LYS A 25 -3.81 14.00 6.64
CA LYS A 25 -3.78 12.58 6.26
C LYS A 25 -4.42 12.39 4.90
N LEU A 26 -3.71 11.66 4.04
CA LEU A 26 -4.21 11.30 2.72
C LEU A 26 -4.63 9.85 2.74
N SER A 27 -5.59 9.49 1.92
CA SER A 27 -6.06 8.12 1.83
C SER A 27 -5.39 7.40 0.67
N GLY A 28 -5.17 6.11 0.83
CA GLY A 28 -4.58 5.32 -0.23
C GLY A 28 -4.72 3.83 0.00
N ILE A 29 -4.11 3.07 -0.90
CA ILE A 29 -3.93 1.63 -0.72
C ILE A 29 -2.45 1.31 -0.77
N ALA A 30 -2.07 0.28 -0.03
CA ALA A 30 -0.69 -0.20 -0.01
C ALA A 30 -0.67 -1.68 -0.32
N ASN A 31 0.27 -2.08 -1.14
CA ASN A 31 0.52 -3.48 -1.45
C ASN A 31 1.83 -3.88 -0.78
N LEU A 32 1.72 -4.79 0.19
CA LEU A 32 2.87 -5.30 0.91
C LEU A 32 3.22 -6.68 0.38
N GLY A 33 4.44 -6.86 -0.07
CA GLY A 33 4.91 -8.13 -0.58
C GLY A 33 6.28 -8.49 -0.06
N TYR A 34 6.60 -9.76 -0.15
CA TYR A 34 7.92 -10.27 0.17
C TYR A 34 8.54 -10.81 -1.12
N ARG A 35 9.70 -10.31 -1.45
CA ARG A 35 10.41 -10.73 -2.66
C ARG A 35 11.68 -11.48 -2.26
N PRO A 36 11.88 -12.70 -2.72
CA PRO A 36 13.13 -13.39 -2.46
C PRO A 36 14.27 -12.69 -3.21
N THR A 37 15.37 -12.51 -2.53
CA THR A 37 16.59 -12.01 -3.15
C THR A 37 17.67 -13.08 -2.97
N PHE A 38 18.86 -12.84 -3.50
CA PHE A 38 19.91 -13.84 -3.51
C PHE A 38 20.18 -14.47 -2.14
N ASN A 39 20.24 -13.66 -1.11
CA ASN A 39 20.60 -14.13 0.23
C ASN A 39 19.52 -13.92 1.29
N GLN A 40 18.41 -13.32 0.93
CA GLN A 40 17.39 -12.98 1.93
C GLN A 40 16.08 -12.58 1.25
N ASN A 41 15.04 -12.47 2.05
CA ASN A 41 13.76 -11.95 1.58
C ASN A 41 13.73 -10.44 1.77
N LYS A 42 13.18 -9.76 0.80
CA LYS A 42 13.04 -8.32 0.81
C LYS A 42 11.58 -7.94 0.95
N ILE A 43 11.31 -6.99 1.84
CA ILE A 43 9.95 -6.46 1.99
C ILE A 43 9.79 -5.34 0.98
N LEU A 44 8.72 -5.42 0.19
CA LEU A 44 8.39 -4.41 -0.80
C LEU A 44 7.03 -3.82 -0.47
N LEU A 45 7.00 -2.51 -0.30
CA LEU A 45 5.77 -1.79 -0.02
C LEU A 45 5.52 -0.78 -1.13
N GLU A 46 4.42 -0.97 -1.85
CA GLU A 46 4.00 -0.04 -2.90
C GLU A 46 2.75 0.68 -2.42
N VAL A 47 2.77 2.01 -2.46
CA VAL A 47 1.67 2.83 -1.96
C VAL A 47 1.09 3.67 -3.08
N ASN A 48 -0.23 3.63 -3.22
CA ASN A 48 -0.96 4.46 -4.16
C ASN A 48 -1.85 5.41 -3.36
N ILE A 49 -1.57 6.71 -3.49
CA ILE A 49 -2.32 7.75 -2.77
C ILE A 49 -3.42 8.26 -3.69
N PHE A 50 -4.66 8.25 -3.20
CA PHE A 50 -5.81 8.66 -4.01
C PHE A 50 -5.77 10.15 -4.31
N ASN A 51 -6.07 10.49 -5.57
CA ASN A 51 -6.19 11.89 -6.02
C ASN A 51 -4.94 12.73 -5.75
N PHE A 52 -3.78 12.11 -5.79
CA PHE A 52 -2.53 12.78 -5.51
C PHE A 52 -1.59 12.65 -6.71
N LYS A 53 -1.15 13.77 -7.26
CA LYS A 53 -0.31 13.80 -8.46
C LYS A 53 1.02 14.49 -8.25
N LYS A 54 1.34 14.88 -7.04
CA LYS A 54 2.60 15.58 -6.75
C LYS A 54 3.75 14.61 -6.63
N ASN A 55 4.94 15.11 -6.96
CA ASN A 55 6.17 14.35 -6.80
C ASN A 55 6.51 14.20 -5.31
N LEU A 56 6.80 12.98 -4.89
CA LEU A 56 7.10 12.66 -3.50
C LEU A 56 8.59 12.39 -3.25
N TYR A 57 9.44 12.69 -4.20
CA TYR A 57 10.88 12.52 -3.99
C TYR A 57 11.35 13.37 -2.80
N ASN A 58 12.22 12.80 -2.02
CA ASN A 58 12.81 13.46 -0.83
C ASN A 58 11.78 13.83 0.24
N LYS A 59 10.61 13.23 0.20
CA LYS A 59 9.60 13.41 1.24
C LYS A 59 9.58 12.23 2.19
N LYS A 60 9.45 12.51 3.46
CA LYS A 60 9.23 11.45 4.45
C LYS A 60 7.74 11.12 4.46
N LEU A 61 7.44 9.83 4.34
CA LEU A 61 6.07 9.37 4.39
C LEU A 61 5.87 8.48 5.60
N THR A 62 4.78 8.72 6.31
CA THR A 62 4.32 7.84 7.36
C THR A 62 3.08 7.14 6.85
N VAL A 63 3.10 5.81 6.85
CA VAL A 63 2.00 5.00 6.35
C VAL A 63 1.34 4.32 7.54
N GLU A 64 0.06 4.63 7.73
CA GLU A 64 -0.74 4.04 8.80
C GLU A 64 -1.66 2.99 8.19
N PHE A 65 -1.50 1.75 8.58
CA PHE A 65 -2.31 0.64 8.07
C PHE A 65 -3.64 0.60 8.80
N LEU A 66 -4.74 0.69 8.05
CA LEU A 66 -6.08 0.74 8.64
C LEU A 66 -6.79 -0.60 8.58
N LYS A 67 -6.76 -1.24 7.42
CA LYS A 67 -7.49 -2.48 7.25
C LYS A 67 -6.87 -3.33 6.16
N PHE A 68 -6.78 -4.62 6.42
CA PHE A 68 -6.39 -5.61 5.43
C PHE A 68 -7.55 -5.82 4.45
N ILE A 69 -7.29 -5.64 3.16
CA ILE A 69 -8.31 -5.79 2.13
C ILE A 69 -8.30 -7.20 1.55
N ARG A 70 -7.14 -7.68 1.14
CA ARG A 70 -7.00 -9.01 0.56
C ARG A 70 -5.55 -9.43 0.50
N GLY A 71 -5.33 -10.74 0.37
CA GLY A 71 -4.00 -11.27 0.17
C GLY A 71 -3.46 -10.99 -1.23
N GLU A 72 -2.23 -11.36 -1.47
CA GLU A 72 -1.62 -11.24 -2.78
C GLU A 72 -2.34 -12.13 -3.77
N LYS A 73 -2.40 -11.69 -5.03
CA LYS A 73 -3.10 -12.40 -6.07
C LYS A 73 -2.32 -12.28 -7.37
N LYS A 74 -2.25 -13.38 -8.10
CA LYS A 74 -1.67 -13.38 -9.44
C LYS A 74 -2.75 -13.11 -10.46
N PHE A 75 -2.40 -12.40 -11.51
CA PHE A 75 -3.32 -12.04 -12.58
C PHE A 75 -2.83 -12.57 -13.89
N ASN A 76 -3.77 -13.02 -14.73
CA ASN A 76 -3.45 -13.54 -16.05
C ASN A 76 -3.23 -12.45 -17.08
N GLY A 77 -3.55 -11.21 -16.75
CA GLY A 77 -3.38 -10.11 -17.68
C GLY A 77 -3.71 -8.78 -17.04
N ILE A 78 -3.48 -7.72 -17.80
CA ILE A 78 -3.67 -6.35 -17.32
C ILE A 78 -5.14 -6.07 -17.00
N ASP A 79 -6.07 -6.64 -17.77
CA ASP A 79 -7.50 -6.39 -17.56
C ASP A 79 -7.98 -6.90 -16.21
N GLU A 80 -7.54 -8.10 -15.83
CA GLU A 80 -7.88 -8.65 -14.51
C GLU A 80 -7.28 -7.81 -13.40
N LEU A 81 -6.04 -7.38 -13.58
CA LEU A 81 -5.36 -6.53 -12.61
C LEU A 81 -6.11 -5.22 -12.42
N LYS A 82 -6.50 -4.57 -13.50
CA LYS A 82 -7.24 -3.30 -13.43
C LYS A 82 -8.58 -3.45 -12.73
N LYS A 83 -9.30 -4.54 -13.00
CA LYS A 83 -10.57 -4.80 -12.34
C LYS A 83 -10.39 -4.97 -10.84
N GLN A 84 -9.37 -5.70 -10.43
CA GLN A 84 -9.11 -5.93 -9.03
C GLN A 84 -8.71 -4.64 -8.32
N ILE A 85 -7.88 -3.83 -8.95
CA ILE A 85 -7.47 -2.54 -8.38
C ILE A 85 -8.68 -1.65 -8.15
N LYS A 86 -9.62 -1.61 -9.09
CA LYS A 86 -10.85 -0.84 -8.93
C LYS A 86 -11.65 -1.29 -7.71
N LYS A 87 -11.75 -2.60 -7.50
CA LYS A 87 -12.43 -3.15 -6.34
C LYS A 87 -11.72 -2.76 -5.05
N ASP A 88 -10.40 -2.87 -5.03
CA ASP A 88 -9.59 -2.53 -3.87
C ASP A 88 -9.75 -1.06 -3.48
N VAL A 89 -9.70 -0.17 -4.46
CA VAL A 89 -9.87 1.26 -4.25
C VAL A 89 -11.25 1.56 -3.69
N LYS A 90 -12.27 0.90 -4.22
CA LYS A 90 -13.64 1.09 -3.76
C LYS A 90 -13.80 0.70 -2.28
N ILE A 91 -13.21 -0.43 -1.92
CA ILE A 91 -13.24 -0.89 -0.52
C ILE A 91 -12.50 0.11 0.37
N ALA A 92 -11.32 0.53 -0.04
CA ALA A 92 -10.50 1.46 0.74
C ALA A 92 -11.19 2.81 0.94
N LYS A 93 -11.88 3.31 -0.09
CA LYS A 93 -12.57 4.60 0.00
C LYS A 93 -13.77 4.58 0.95
N LYS A 94 -14.34 3.42 1.22
CA LYS A 94 -15.41 3.29 2.19
C LYS A 94 -14.93 3.36 3.63
N LEU A 95 -13.64 3.22 3.83
CA LEU A 95 -13.04 3.25 5.17
C LEU A 95 -12.52 4.65 5.43
N LYS A 96 -13.28 5.46 6.06
CA LYS A 96 -12.84 6.82 6.40
C LYS A 96 -12.52 6.94 7.88
#